data_198183dff63c6cbda0f883dad346863b
#
_entry.id   198183dff63c6cbda0f883dad346863b
#
_cell.length_a   1.000
_cell.length_b   1.000
_cell.length_c   1.000
_cell.angle_alpha   90.00
_cell.angle_beta   90.00
_cell.angle_gamma   90.00
#
_symmetry.space_group_name_H-M   'P 1'
#
loop_
_entity.id
_entity.type
_entity.pdbx_description
1 polymer ?
#
loop_
_entity_poly.entity_id
_entity_poly.type
_entity_poly.pdbx_seq_one_letter_code
_entity_poly.pdbx_strand_id
1 'polypeptide(L)'
;MNKKMVLATFATAAALGSAFIVSGPAQPQGGAALLEGKAAFTDWRADRPGLVRHIRPADMPAANLAASFSNGVRIVRRGANDKPIVPPGFAISLFAEGLDEPRLIRAAPNGDIFVAESVADRVRVLRPAEAGKPRSEIFASGLSAPFGISFYPPGGNPEWVYVANTNSVVRFPYRTGDLLARGRPETVIPRLPTGGHWTRDVVFSSDGSKMFVSVGSGSNVAQGLPNLDPAAFAAFSLQHPLGAAWGSETDRADVLVFDPDGRNGRIFATGIRNCVGLAVDAKGELWCSTNERDAIGDDVPPDYITRVRDGAFYGWPWYYIGANEDPRHRGARTDLKDKVTIPDVLLQAHSASLGIAVYDGQQFPAQYRGSLFAAQHGSWNRSKRAGSKLIRVIIKDGVPTGEFEDFATGFVVSDTSAWGRPVGVTVAPDGSLYLSEDAGGTIWRITYAAGQRN
;
A
#
# COMPACT_ATOMS: atom_id res chain seq x y z
N MET A 1 81.45 64.15 17.98
CA MET A 1 81.37 62.70 18.15
C MET A 1 79.92 62.31 17.90
N ASN A 2 79.58 62.01 16.63
CA ASN A 2 78.18 61.74 16.25
C ASN A 2 78.11 60.32 15.60
N LYS A 3 77.38 59.46 16.24
CA LYS A 3 77.03 58.15 15.63
C LYS A 3 75.67 58.31 14.92
N LYS A 4 75.69 58.15 13.65
CA LYS A 4 74.48 58.01 12.80
C LYS A 4 73.86 56.67 13.03
N MET A 5 72.59 56.65 13.33
CA MET A 5 71.74 55.40 13.39
C MET A 5 70.99 55.26 12.08
N VAL A 6 71.18 54.14 11.41
CA VAL A 6 70.51 53.77 10.19
C VAL A 6 69.26 53.02 10.56
N LEU A 7 68.10 53.53 10.15
CA LEU A 7 66.81 52.82 10.23
C LEU A 7 66.67 51.82 9.07
N ALA A 8 66.50 50.57 9.38
CA ALA A 8 66.08 49.53 8.42
C ALA A 8 64.59 49.32 8.50
N THR A 9 63.91 49.55 7.39
CA THR A 9 62.51 49.33 7.23
C THR A 9 62.29 47.86 6.83
N PHE A 10 61.60 47.09 7.67
CA PHE A 10 61.14 45.75 7.30
C PHE A 10 59.77 45.86 6.65
N ALA A 11 59.65 45.46 5.39
CA ALA A 11 58.37 45.24 4.69
C ALA A 11 57.86 43.84 5.00
N THR A 12 56.72 43.76 5.69
CA THR A 12 56.01 42.53 5.95
C THR A 12 55.14 42.18 4.73
N ALA A 13 55.51 41.14 3.97
CA ALA A 13 54.69 40.60 2.92
C ALA A 13 53.64 39.63 3.57
N ALA A 14 52.35 39.98 3.50
CA ALA A 14 51.26 39.11 3.86
C ALA A 14 51.03 38.09 2.76
N ALA A 15 51.36 36.82 2.99
CA ALA A 15 51.03 35.72 2.15
C ALA A 15 49.57 35.30 2.39
N LEU A 16 48.68 35.57 1.42
CA LEU A 16 47.31 35.00 1.33
C LEU A 16 47.44 33.52 0.97
N GLY A 17 47.33 32.67 1.95
CA GLY A 17 47.21 31.21 1.77
C GLY A 17 45.80 30.88 1.26
N SER A 18 45.63 30.61 -0.01
CA SER A 18 44.41 30.00 -0.56
C SER A 18 44.33 28.55 -0.10
N ALA A 19 43.46 28.28 0.86
CA ALA A 19 43.15 26.88 1.24
C ALA A 19 42.38 26.23 0.09
N PHE A 20 43.02 25.42 -0.70
CA PHE A 20 42.35 24.46 -1.58
C PHE A 20 41.66 23.43 -0.71
N ILE A 21 40.32 23.49 -0.62
CA ILE A 21 39.51 22.39 -0.14
C ILE A 21 39.59 21.31 -1.22
N VAL A 22 40.49 20.34 -0.99
CA VAL A 22 40.47 19.09 -1.77
C VAL A 22 39.21 18.35 -1.33
N SER A 23 38.14 18.47 -2.11
CA SER A 23 36.99 17.57 -2.03
C SER A 23 37.52 16.17 -2.33
N GLY A 24 37.65 15.35 -1.30
CA GLY A 24 37.92 13.92 -1.47
C GLY A 24 36.87 13.31 -2.40
N PRO A 25 37.22 12.24 -3.13
CA PRO A 25 36.28 11.57 -4.00
C PRO A 25 35.05 11.19 -3.17
N ALA A 26 33.86 11.59 -3.63
CA ALA A 26 32.61 11.12 -3.08
C ALA A 26 32.68 9.59 -3.03
N GLN A 27 32.59 9.00 -1.83
CA GLN A 27 32.47 7.56 -1.72
C GLN A 27 31.25 7.14 -2.58
N PRO A 28 31.39 6.14 -3.45
CA PRO A 28 30.25 5.62 -4.16
C PRO A 28 29.24 5.18 -3.09
N GLN A 29 28.06 5.79 -3.08
CA GLN A 29 26.92 5.28 -2.34
C GLN A 29 26.76 3.85 -2.82
N GLY A 30 27.01 2.86 -1.96
CA GLY A 30 26.89 1.47 -2.29
C GLY A 30 25.55 1.27 -2.98
N GLY A 31 25.56 0.88 -4.25
CA GLY A 31 24.35 0.69 -5.04
C GLY A 31 23.40 -0.20 -4.25
N ALA A 32 22.11 0.17 -4.19
CA ALA A 32 21.09 -0.63 -3.55
C ALA A 32 21.24 -2.09 -4.06
N ALA A 33 21.31 -3.06 -3.14
CA ALA A 33 21.44 -4.45 -3.54
C ALA A 33 20.16 -4.87 -4.27
N LEU A 34 20.28 -5.20 -5.55
CA LEU A 34 19.17 -5.66 -6.39
C LEU A 34 19.11 -7.19 -6.41
N LEU A 35 17.96 -7.75 -6.08
CA LEU A 35 17.67 -9.17 -6.22
C LEU A 35 16.74 -9.39 -7.43
N GLU A 36 17.13 -10.31 -8.32
CA GLU A 36 16.37 -10.70 -9.52
C GLU A 36 16.26 -12.23 -9.62
N GLY A 37 15.36 -12.70 -10.48
CA GLY A 37 15.12 -14.12 -10.68
C GLY A 37 14.73 -14.82 -9.38
N LYS A 38 15.26 -16.01 -9.13
CA LYS A 38 14.96 -16.77 -7.89
C LYS A 38 15.36 -16.04 -6.60
N ALA A 39 16.37 -15.18 -6.63
CA ALA A 39 16.81 -14.44 -5.47
C ALA A 39 15.79 -13.38 -5.02
N ALA A 40 14.93 -12.92 -5.92
CA ALA A 40 13.87 -11.95 -5.59
C ALA A 40 12.77 -12.54 -4.69
N PHE A 41 12.63 -13.88 -4.65
CA PHE A 41 11.64 -14.59 -3.83
C PHE A 41 12.15 -15.00 -2.44
N THR A 42 13.28 -14.46 -1.98
CA THR A 42 13.80 -14.71 -0.64
C THR A 42 12.80 -14.35 0.46
N ASP A 43 12.99 -14.96 1.64
CA ASP A 43 12.14 -14.77 2.80
C ASP A 43 12.57 -13.58 3.68
N TRP A 44 11.88 -13.38 4.81
CA TRP A 44 12.08 -12.28 5.76
C TRP A 44 13.52 -12.13 6.28
N ARG A 45 14.36 -13.18 6.22
CA ARG A 45 15.76 -13.12 6.68
C ARG A 45 16.64 -12.25 5.78
N ALA A 46 16.24 -12.11 4.53
CA ALA A 46 16.93 -11.21 3.59
C ALA A 46 16.45 -9.75 3.73
N ASP A 47 15.27 -9.53 4.34
CA ASP A 47 14.63 -8.22 4.41
C ASP A 47 15.47 -7.20 5.18
N ARG A 48 15.75 -6.08 4.55
CA ARG A 48 16.43 -4.93 5.15
C ARG A 48 16.13 -3.65 4.38
N PRO A 49 16.09 -2.49 5.04
CA PRO A 49 15.90 -1.23 4.34
C PRO A 49 16.93 -1.02 3.21
N GLY A 50 16.43 -0.58 2.05
CA GLY A 50 17.25 -0.35 0.85
C GLY A 50 17.48 -1.59 -0.02
N LEU A 51 16.97 -2.77 0.35
CA LEU A 51 17.02 -3.95 -0.52
C LEU A 51 15.97 -3.83 -1.63
N VAL A 52 16.42 -3.82 -2.88
CA VAL A 52 15.55 -3.76 -4.06
C VAL A 52 15.31 -5.14 -4.64
N ARG A 53 14.09 -5.40 -5.08
CA ARG A 53 13.69 -6.61 -5.80
C ARG A 53 13.02 -6.27 -7.11
N HIS A 54 13.29 -7.10 -8.12
CA HIS A 54 12.62 -7.07 -9.40
C HIS A 54 12.16 -8.48 -9.76
N ILE A 55 10.87 -8.73 -9.74
CA ILE A 55 10.23 -9.99 -10.10
C ILE A 55 9.58 -9.81 -11.47
N ARG A 56 9.92 -10.67 -12.42
CA ARG A 56 9.34 -10.68 -13.77
C ARG A 56 8.42 -11.88 -13.95
N PRO A 57 7.45 -11.83 -14.85
CA PRO A 57 6.62 -13.01 -15.16
C PRO A 57 7.41 -14.27 -15.49
N ALA A 58 8.57 -14.12 -16.15
CA ALA A 58 9.45 -15.25 -16.50
C ALA A 58 10.21 -15.86 -15.30
N ASP A 59 10.28 -15.17 -14.16
CA ASP A 59 10.95 -15.63 -12.96
C ASP A 59 10.07 -16.58 -12.12
N MET A 60 8.76 -16.63 -12.40
CA MET A 60 7.80 -17.42 -11.62
C MET A 60 8.08 -18.92 -11.77
N PRO A 61 8.08 -19.70 -10.67
CA PRO A 61 8.09 -21.14 -10.75
C PRO A 61 6.75 -21.67 -11.31
N ALA A 62 6.76 -22.91 -11.77
CA ALA A 62 5.53 -23.59 -12.14
C ALA A 62 4.62 -23.78 -10.92
N ALA A 63 3.30 -23.66 -11.14
CA ALA A 63 2.31 -23.95 -10.11
C ALA A 63 2.42 -25.40 -9.60
N ASN A 64 2.38 -25.58 -8.28
CA ASN A 64 2.45 -26.89 -7.62
C ASN A 64 1.35 -27.01 -6.57
N LEU A 65 0.26 -27.67 -6.90
CA LEU A 65 -0.87 -27.89 -6.01
C LEU A 65 -0.52 -28.74 -4.76
N ALA A 66 0.55 -29.53 -4.81
CA ALA A 66 1.01 -30.36 -3.69
C ALA A 66 1.89 -29.56 -2.70
N ALA A 67 2.41 -28.38 -3.09
CA ALA A 67 3.29 -27.55 -2.27
C ALA A 67 2.53 -26.40 -1.62
N SER A 68 1.39 -26.69 -1.03
CA SER A 68 0.63 -25.70 -0.26
C SER A 68 0.98 -25.78 1.22
N PHE A 69 1.37 -24.67 1.82
CA PHE A 69 1.69 -24.57 3.23
C PHE A 69 0.65 -23.71 3.95
N SER A 70 0.35 -24.06 5.19
CA SER A 70 -0.38 -23.20 6.13
C SER A 70 0.56 -22.85 7.27
N ASN A 71 0.97 -21.60 7.33
CA ASN A 71 1.90 -21.08 8.33
C ASN A 71 1.34 -19.79 8.94
N GLY A 72 0.26 -19.94 9.72
CA GLY A 72 -0.38 -18.84 10.45
C GLY A 72 0.64 -18.10 11.33
N VAL A 73 0.50 -16.78 11.45
CA VAL A 73 1.39 -15.99 12.29
C VAL A 73 0.94 -16.05 13.76
N ARG A 74 1.86 -16.40 14.65
CA ARG A 74 1.68 -16.21 16.08
C ARG A 74 2.16 -14.80 16.43
N ILE A 75 1.24 -13.96 16.92
CA ILE A 75 1.60 -12.63 17.40
C ILE A 75 2.30 -12.74 18.75
N VAL A 76 3.46 -12.13 18.86
CA VAL A 76 4.21 -11.99 20.10
C VAL A 76 4.20 -10.53 20.55
N ARG A 77 4.27 -10.32 21.86
CA ARG A 77 4.32 -8.96 22.40
C ARG A 77 5.58 -8.27 21.92
N ARG A 78 5.43 -7.04 21.42
CA ARG A 78 6.54 -6.15 21.10
C ARG A 78 7.39 -5.88 22.34
N GLY A 79 8.70 -6.06 22.27
CA GLY A 79 9.63 -5.64 23.31
C GLY A 79 9.65 -4.11 23.45
N ALA A 80 10.00 -3.62 24.64
CA ALA A 80 9.98 -2.18 24.93
C ALA A 80 10.86 -1.35 23.96
N ASN A 81 11.96 -1.93 23.47
CA ASN A 81 12.90 -1.29 22.56
C ASN A 81 12.70 -1.69 21.09
N ASP A 82 11.79 -2.62 20.80
CA ASP A 82 11.55 -3.06 19.44
C ASP A 82 10.83 -1.96 18.64
N LYS A 83 11.41 -1.60 17.52
CA LYS A 83 10.87 -0.66 16.56
C LYS A 83 11.21 -1.12 15.15
N PRO A 84 10.42 -0.72 14.14
CA PRO A 84 10.80 -1.00 12.76
C PRO A 84 12.13 -0.34 12.41
N ILE A 85 12.86 -0.95 11.49
CA ILE A 85 14.13 -0.45 10.97
C ILE A 85 13.85 0.26 9.65
N VAL A 86 14.35 1.49 9.49
CA VAL A 86 14.19 2.33 8.30
C VAL A 86 15.53 2.68 7.67
N PRO A 87 15.59 3.16 6.40
CA PRO A 87 16.85 3.51 5.75
C PRO A 87 17.63 4.62 6.49
N PRO A 88 18.94 4.73 6.29
CA PRO A 88 19.75 5.83 6.83
C PRO A 88 19.17 7.20 6.46
N GLY A 89 19.18 8.12 7.41
CA GLY A 89 18.60 9.46 7.28
C GLY A 89 17.10 9.54 7.60
N PHE A 90 16.42 8.40 7.75
CA PHE A 90 15.06 8.34 8.25
C PHE A 90 15.04 8.05 9.76
N ALA A 91 14.03 8.59 10.42
CA ALA A 91 13.70 8.27 11.80
C ALA A 91 12.29 7.69 11.89
N ILE A 92 12.10 6.72 12.78
CA ILE A 92 10.78 6.14 13.06
C ILE A 92 10.48 6.23 14.55
N SER A 93 9.28 6.66 14.87
CA SER A 93 8.81 6.82 16.25
C SER A 93 7.40 6.26 16.42
N LEU A 94 7.10 5.76 17.61
CA LEU A 94 5.75 5.36 17.99
C LEU A 94 4.86 6.61 18.11
N PHE A 95 3.82 6.70 17.27
CA PHE A 95 2.88 7.81 17.28
C PHE A 95 1.68 7.54 18.18
N ALA A 96 1.09 6.35 18.07
CA ALA A 96 -0.05 5.93 18.90
C ALA A 96 0.01 4.42 19.19
N GLU A 97 -0.57 4.03 20.34
CA GLU A 97 -0.65 2.65 20.80
C GLU A 97 -1.98 2.39 21.52
N GLY A 98 -2.36 1.14 21.71
CA GLY A 98 -3.60 0.76 22.37
C GLY A 98 -4.84 0.96 21.51
N LEU A 99 -4.69 0.88 20.18
CA LEU A 99 -5.78 0.94 19.23
C LEU A 99 -6.38 -0.46 19.01
N ASP A 100 -7.65 -0.52 18.64
CA ASP A 100 -8.37 -1.77 18.36
C ASP A 100 -8.17 -2.20 16.91
N GLU A 101 -7.13 -3.00 16.65
CA GLU A 101 -6.78 -3.50 15.33
C GLU A 101 -6.86 -2.41 14.24
N PRO A 102 -6.04 -1.33 14.33
CA PRO A 102 -6.09 -0.22 13.39
C PRO A 102 -5.76 -0.71 11.97
N ARG A 103 -6.69 -0.47 11.04
CA ARG A 103 -6.56 -0.91 9.65
C ARG A 103 -6.10 0.24 8.77
N LEU A 104 -6.91 0.66 7.79
CA LEU A 104 -6.54 1.76 6.93
C LEU A 104 -6.46 3.07 7.71
N ILE A 105 -5.52 3.91 7.34
CA ILE A 105 -5.36 5.27 7.86
C ILE A 105 -5.34 6.28 6.72
N ARG A 106 -5.87 7.49 6.99
CA ARG A 106 -5.80 8.62 6.06
C ARG A 106 -5.50 9.90 6.81
N ALA A 107 -4.56 10.68 6.31
CA ALA A 107 -4.28 12.02 6.81
C ALA A 107 -5.29 13.02 6.25
N ALA A 108 -5.91 13.80 7.11
CA ALA A 108 -6.72 14.94 6.73
C ALA A 108 -5.83 16.14 6.34
N PRO A 109 -6.34 17.13 5.59
CA PRO A 109 -5.55 18.29 5.16
C PRO A 109 -4.91 19.11 6.29
N ASN A 110 -5.45 19.04 7.50
CA ASN A 110 -4.87 19.68 8.70
C ASN A 110 -3.90 18.79 9.49
N GLY A 111 -3.60 17.57 9.01
CA GLY A 111 -2.69 16.63 9.65
C GLY A 111 -3.34 15.69 10.67
N ASP A 112 -4.64 15.76 10.91
CA ASP A 112 -5.36 14.76 11.71
C ASP A 112 -5.31 13.40 11.01
N ILE A 113 -5.07 12.32 11.76
CA ILE A 113 -4.98 10.96 11.22
C ILE A 113 -6.29 10.21 11.53
N PHE A 114 -7.05 9.92 10.49
CA PHE A 114 -8.25 9.09 10.58
C PHE A 114 -7.87 7.62 10.50
N VAL A 115 -8.45 6.80 11.37
CA VAL A 115 -8.10 5.39 11.56
C VAL A 115 -9.36 4.55 11.51
N ALA A 116 -9.43 3.58 10.59
CA ALA A 116 -10.46 2.57 10.61
C ALA A 116 -10.10 1.50 11.67
N GLU A 117 -10.89 1.39 12.71
CA GLU A 117 -10.86 0.29 13.69
C GLU A 117 -11.99 -0.68 13.33
N SER A 118 -11.72 -1.57 12.36
CA SER A 118 -12.74 -2.39 11.69
C SER A 118 -13.47 -3.34 12.64
N VAL A 119 -12.74 -3.97 13.56
CA VAL A 119 -13.31 -4.91 14.54
C VAL A 119 -14.20 -4.19 15.55
N ALA A 120 -13.91 -2.93 15.82
CA ALA A 120 -14.67 -2.08 16.73
C ALA A 120 -15.79 -1.29 16.04
N ASP A 121 -16.04 -1.54 14.75
CA ASP A 121 -17.08 -0.89 13.95
C ASP A 121 -17.07 0.64 14.03
N ARG A 122 -15.85 1.24 14.02
CA ARG A 122 -15.70 2.69 14.21
C ARG A 122 -14.54 3.28 13.40
N VAL A 123 -14.60 4.60 13.24
CA VAL A 123 -13.49 5.44 12.78
C VAL A 123 -13.04 6.33 13.92
N ARG A 124 -11.74 6.32 14.20
CA ARG A 124 -11.07 7.18 15.19
C ARG A 124 -10.33 8.31 14.50
N VAL A 125 -10.19 9.44 15.17
CA VAL A 125 -9.31 10.55 14.77
C VAL A 125 -8.23 10.73 15.81
N LEU A 126 -6.98 10.81 15.33
CA LEU A 126 -5.81 11.11 16.12
C LEU A 126 -5.25 12.47 15.68
N ARG A 127 -5.31 13.47 16.54
CA ARG A 127 -4.70 14.78 16.28
C ARG A 127 -3.30 14.80 16.84
N PRO A 128 -2.26 15.02 16.00
CA PRO A 128 -0.89 15.18 16.48
C PRO A 128 -0.80 16.30 17.52
N ALA A 129 -0.03 16.07 18.57
CA ALA A 129 0.33 17.07 19.56
C ALA A 129 1.76 17.54 19.31
N GLU A 130 2.11 18.75 19.75
CA GLU A 130 3.49 19.25 19.67
C GLU A 130 4.47 18.37 20.45
N ALA A 131 3.99 17.80 21.56
CA ALA A 131 4.74 16.82 22.36
C ALA A 131 3.78 15.80 22.99
N GLY A 132 4.28 14.56 23.18
CA GLY A 132 3.53 13.50 23.83
C GLY A 132 2.60 12.72 22.90
N LYS A 133 1.56 12.13 23.50
CA LYS A 133 0.57 11.32 22.76
C LYS A 133 -0.42 12.19 22.00
N PRO A 134 -0.90 11.75 20.83
CA PRO A 134 -1.92 12.47 20.09
C PRO A 134 -3.24 12.53 20.88
N ARG A 135 -4.01 13.60 20.68
CA ARG A 135 -5.40 13.64 21.13
C ARG A 135 -6.19 12.62 20.31
N SER A 136 -7.00 11.80 20.97
CA SER A 136 -7.72 10.68 20.39
C SER A 136 -9.23 10.80 20.65
N GLU A 137 -10.03 10.80 19.58
CA GLU A 137 -11.50 10.85 19.67
C GLU A 137 -12.13 9.83 18.73
N ILE A 138 -13.33 9.37 19.03
CA ILE A 138 -14.10 8.53 18.13
C ILE A 138 -14.90 9.44 17.17
N PHE A 139 -14.51 9.46 15.90
CA PHE A 139 -15.20 10.26 14.88
C PHE A 139 -16.61 9.74 14.60
N ALA A 140 -16.73 8.43 14.35
CA ALA A 140 -18.00 7.76 14.09
C ALA A 140 -17.97 6.32 14.59
N SER A 141 -19.11 5.78 15.01
CA SER A 141 -19.29 4.40 15.46
C SER A 141 -20.59 3.80 14.90
N GLY A 142 -20.80 2.49 15.13
CA GLY A 142 -21.96 1.78 14.59
C GLY A 142 -21.88 1.58 13.07
N LEU A 143 -20.66 1.48 12.55
CA LEU A 143 -20.33 1.13 11.18
C LEU A 143 -20.39 -0.39 10.97
N SER A 144 -20.04 -0.89 9.80
CA SER A 144 -20.01 -2.32 9.51
C SER A 144 -18.63 -2.72 8.98
N ALA A 145 -17.72 -3.07 9.89
CA ALA A 145 -16.31 -3.36 9.61
C ALA A 145 -15.71 -2.34 8.61
N PRO A 146 -15.62 -1.04 8.98
CA PRO A 146 -15.11 0.01 8.09
C PRO A 146 -13.65 -0.27 7.75
N PHE A 147 -13.26 -0.01 6.49
CA PHE A 147 -11.88 -0.10 6.05
C PHE A 147 -11.45 1.18 5.32
N GLY A 148 -12.01 1.48 4.16
CA GLY A 148 -11.66 2.64 3.35
C GLY A 148 -12.14 3.95 3.97
N ILE A 149 -11.29 4.97 3.90
CA ILE A 149 -11.60 6.34 4.33
C ILE A 149 -11.12 7.28 3.24
N SER A 150 -11.96 8.25 2.84
CA SER A 150 -11.55 9.27 1.88
C SER A 150 -12.23 10.61 2.18
N PHE A 151 -11.55 11.70 1.82
CA PHE A 151 -12.06 13.06 1.96
C PHE A 151 -12.60 13.57 0.62
N TYR A 152 -13.76 14.25 0.63
CA TYR A 152 -14.38 14.78 -0.57
C TYR A 152 -14.93 16.20 -0.38
N PRO A 153 -14.79 17.12 -1.36
CA PRO A 153 -13.98 16.95 -2.56
C PRO A 153 -12.51 16.76 -2.26
N PRO A 154 -11.72 16.17 -3.19
CA PRO A 154 -10.25 16.08 -3.05
C PRO A 154 -9.62 17.45 -2.87
N GLY A 155 -8.57 17.54 -2.07
CA GLY A 155 -7.82 18.79 -1.83
C GLY A 155 -7.96 19.34 -0.40
N GLY A 156 -7.67 20.62 -0.22
CA GLY A 156 -7.48 21.23 1.11
C GLY A 156 -8.77 21.48 1.92
N ASN A 157 -9.94 21.51 1.28
CA ASN A 157 -11.20 21.88 1.92
C ASN A 157 -12.30 20.85 1.70
N PRO A 158 -12.16 19.61 2.19
CA PRO A 158 -13.19 18.59 2.07
C PRO A 158 -14.43 18.97 2.91
N GLU A 159 -15.60 18.63 2.37
CA GLU A 159 -16.89 18.81 3.00
C GLU A 159 -17.47 17.50 3.55
N TRP A 160 -16.87 16.37 3.16
CA TRP A 160 -17.31 15.03 3.49
C TRP A 160 -16.14 14.11 3.84
N VAL A 161 -16.38 13.21 4.80
CA VAL A 161 -15.59 12.00 5.03
C VAL A 161 -16.42 10.82 4.55
N TYR A 162 -15.90 10.09 3.54
CA TYR A 162 -16.47 8.84 3.07
C TYR A 162 -15.85 7.68 3.81
N VAL A 163 -16.67 6.71 4.17
CA VAL A 163 -16.24 5.47 4.82
C VAL A 163 -16.82 4.29 4.06
N ALA A 164 -15.91 3.43 3.59
CA ALA A 164 -16.28 2.17 2.96
C ALA A 164 -16.36 1.08 4.03
N ASN A 165 -17.57 0.65 4.31
CA ASN A 165 -17.91 -0.52 5.10
C ASN A 165 -17.78 -1.78 4.25
N THR A 166 -17.76 -2.96 4.87
CA THR A 166 -17.81 -4.24 4.12
C THR A 166 -19.00 -4.31 3.15
N ASN A 167 -20.15 -3.78 3.55
CA ASN A 167 -21.43 -3.96 2.85
C ASN A 167 -21.97 -2.69 2.16
N SER A 168 -21.32 -1.53 2.33
CA SER A 168 -21.86 -0.24 1.88
C SER A 168 -20.77 0.84 1.82
N VAL A 169 -21.08 1.97 1.20
CA VAL A 169 -20.33 3.21 1.38
C VAL A 169 -21.24 4.26 2.00
N VAL A 170 -20.78 4.89 3.07
CA VAL A 170 -21.46 5.99 3.74
C VAL A 170 -20.58 7.22 3.76
N ARG A 171 -21.17 8.42 3.97
CA ARG A 171 -20.43 9.66 4.16
C ARG A 171 -20.99 10.47 5.31
N PHE A 172 -20.12 11.26 5.91
CA PHE A 172 -20.44 12.18 7.00
C PHE A 172 -20.13 13.61 6.57
N PRO A 173 -21.00 14.60 6.87
CA PRO A 173 -20.63 16.00 6.74
C PRO A 173 -19.38 16.30 7.57
N TYR A 174 -18.43 17.02 7.01
CA TYR A 174 -17.13 17.27 7.61
C TYR A 174 -16.66 18.69 7.36
N ARG A 175 -15.95 19.26 8.32
CA ARG A 175 -15.10 20.44 8.15
C ARG A 175 -13.72 20.09 8.66
N THR A 176 -12.69 20.56 7.97
CA THR A 176 -11.30 20.35 8.38
C THR A 176 -11.11 20.73 9.85
N GLY A 177 -10.65 19.76 10.64
CA GLY A 177 -10.47 19.90 12.10
C GLY A 177 -11.62 19.33 12.95
N ASP A 178 -12.67 18.80 12.37
CA ASP A 178 -13.69 18.09 13.14
C ASP A 178 -13.15 16.79 13.70
N LEU A 179 -13.29 16.58 15.01
CA LEU A 179 -12.93 15.34 15.69
C LEU A 179 -14.12 14.40 15.89
N LEU A 180 -15.33 14.89 15.68
CA LEU A 180 -16.58 14.15 15.79
C LEU A 180 -17.39 14.37 14.53
N ALA A 181 -18.06 13.32 14.04
CA ALA A 181 -18.94 13.42 12.88
C ALA A 181 -20.09 14.40 13.13
N ARG A 182 -20.40 15.21 12.12
CA ARG A 182 -21.52 16.16 12.15
C ARG A 182 -22.81 15.46 11.73
N GLY A 183 -23.50 14.84 12.65
CA GLY A 183 -24.79 14.19 12.38
C GLY A 183 -24.68 12.72 11.99
N ARG A 184 -25.75 12.19 11.41
CA ARG A 184 -25.85 10.79 10.98
C ARG A 184 -25.19 10.58 9.63
N PRO A 185 -24.68 9.36 9.33
CA PRO A 185 -24.16 9.05 8.01
C PRO A 185 -25.26 9.12 6.94
N GLU A 186 -24.87 9.60 5.76
CA GLU A 186 -25.64 9.46 4.54
C GLU A 186 -25.15 8.23 3.77
N THR A 187 -26.08 7.36 3.35
CA THR A 187 -25.75 6.20 2.53
C THR A 187 -25.53 6.61 1.08
N VAL A 188 -24.32 6.33 0.57
CA VAL A 188 -23.93 6.62 -0.82
C VAL A 188 -24.10 5.38 -1.70
N ILE A 189 -23.55 4.24 -1.27
CA ILE A 189 -23.76 2.94 -1.90
C ILE A 189 -24.43 2.04 -0.88
N PRO A 190 -25.69 1.66 -1.09
CA PRO A 190 -26.48 0.97 -0.06
C PRO A 190 -26.11 -0.50 0.08
N ARG A 191 -25.48 -1.11 -0.96
CA ARG A 191 -25.17 -2.53 -0.96
C ARG A 191 -23.96 -2.86 -1.80
N LEU A 192 -22.98 -3.53 -1.16
CA LEU A 192 -21.84 -4.19 -1.79
C LEU A 192 -21.89 -5.68 -1.43
N PRO A 193 -21.34 -6.58 -2.28
CA PRO A 193 -21.28 -8.01 -1.97
C PRO A 193 -20.53 -8.27 -0.65
N THR A 194 -21.02 -9.18 0.18
CA THR A 194 -20.42 -9.54 1.48
C THR A 194 -19.89 -10.98 1.50
N GLY A 195 -19.13 -11.35 2.53
CA GLY A 195 -18.45 -12.64 2.64
C GLY A 195 -17.13 -12.66 1.87
N GLY A 196 -16.30 -13.68 2.07
CA GLY A 196 -14.97 -13.77 1.47
C GLY A 196 -14.06 -12.63 1.89
N HIS A 197 -13.40 -11.98 0.92
CA HIS A 197 -12.61 -10.78 1.18
C HIS A 197 -13.54 -9.61 1.53
N TRP A 198 -13.35 -9.08 2.72
CA TRP A 198 -14.30 -8.16 3.34
C TRP A 198 -13.89 -6.68 3.24
N THR A 199 -12.63 -6.40 2.96
CA THR A 199 -12.12 -5.03 2.86
C THR A 199 -12.70 -4.31 1.63
N ARG A 200 -12.99 -3.03 1.79
CA ARG A 200 -13.42 -2.12 0.71
C ARG A 200 -12.64 -0.82 0.88
N ASP A 201 -11.83 -0.44 -0.10
CA ASP A 201 -11.26 0.90 -0.10
C ASP A 201 -12.08 1.82 -1.00
N VAL A 202 -12.01 3.13 -0.75
CA VAL A 202 -12.70 4.16 -1.50
C VAL A 202 -11.75 5.33 -1.75
N VAL A 203 -11.63 5.74 -3.03
CA VAL A 203 -10.85 6.92 -3.41
C VAL A 203 -11.58 7.69 -4.51
N PHE A 204 -11.19 8.96 -4.72
CA PHE A 204 -11.73 9.80 -5.77
C PHE A 204 -10.69 10.09 -6.84
N SER A 205 -11.13 10.30 -8.08
CA SER A 205 -10.28 10.91 -9.12
C SER A 205 -9.82 12.29 -8.67
N SER A 206 -8.69 12.76 -9.18
CA SER A 206 -8.08 14.04 -8.76
C SER A 206 -9.00 15.25 -9.00
N ASP A 207 -9.87 15.18 -10.02
CA ASP A 207 -10.89 16.19 -10.32
C ASP A 207 -12.18 16.04 -9.50
N GLY A 208 -12.26 14.98 -8.68
CA GLY A 208 -13.44 14.67 -7.87
C GLY A 208 -14.65 14.16 -8.66
N SER A 209 -14.54 13.92 -9.97
CA SER A 209 -15.68 13.52 -10.81
C SER A 209 -16.07 12.05 -10.67
N LYS A 210 -15.16 11.18 -10.19
CA LYS A 210 -15.37 9.74 -10.04
C LYS A 210 -14.99 9.26 -8.65
N MET A 211 -15.75 8.28 -8.17
CA MET A 211 -15.48 7.53 -6.95
C MET A 211 -15.16 6.07 -7.33
N PHE A 212 -14.02 5.57 -6.90
CA PHE A 212 -13.61 4.17 -7.10
C PHE A 212 -13.75 3.39 -5.79
N VAL A 213 -14.28 2.16 -5.90
CA VAL A 213 -14.48 1.25 -4.76
C VAL A 213 -13.95 -0.13 -5.12
N SER A 214 -13.11 -0.71 -4.26
CA SER A 214 -12.61 -2.07 -4.47
C SER A 214 -13.52 -3.12 -3.85
N VAL A 215 -13.70 -4.26 -4.53
CA VAL A 215 -14.46 -5.41 -4.04
C VAL A 215 -13.68 -6.68 -4.29
N GLY A 216 -13.16 -7.31 -3.25
CA GLY A 216 -12.43 -8.57 -3.36
C GLY A 216 -13.32 -9.78 -3.63
N SER A 217 -12.74 -10.89 -4.08
CA SER A 217 -13.44 -12.14 -4.39
C SER A 217 -14.16 -12.74 -3.18
N GLY A 218 -15.18 -13.54 -3.42
CA GLY A 218 -15.90 -14.30 -2.42
C GLY A 218 -15.12 -15.53 -1.90
N SER A 219 -14.19 -16.02 -2.72
CA SER A 219 -13.43 -17.23 -2.44
C SER A 219 -11.97 -17.13 -2.92
N ASN A 220 -11.18 -18.17 -2.63
CA ASN A 220 -9.78 -18.22 -3.10
C ASN A 220 -9.67 -18.32 -4.63
N VAL A 221 -10.48 -19.16 -5.25
CA VAL A 221 -10.36 -19.55 -6.67
C VAL A 221 -11.73 -19.75 -7.33
N ALA A 222 -12.74 -18.99 -6.94
CA ALA A 222 -14.10 -19.13 -7.47
C ALA A 222 -14.63 -20.57 -7.38
N GLN A 223 -14.54 -21.17 -6.18
CA GLN A 223 -15.05 -22.52 -5.98
C GLN A 223 -16.57 -22.58 -6.17
N GLY A 224 -17.04 -23.63 -6.83
CA GLY A 224 -18.47 -23.90 -6.93
C GLY A 224 -19.23 -22.98 -7.89
N LEU A 225 -18.54 -22.41 -8.87
CA LEU A 225 -19.24 -21.71 -9.95
C LEU A 225 -20.21 -22.65 -10.65
N PRO A 226 -21.50 -22.27 -10.81
CA PRO A 226 -22.43 -23.08 -11.58
C PRO A 226 -22.00 -23.17 -13.05
N ASN A 227 -22.20 -24.33 -13.66
CA ASN A 227 -22.02 -24.47 -15.09
C ASN A 227 -23.09 -23.65 -15.82
N LEU A 228 -22.65 -22.82 -16.75
CA LEU A 228 -23.53 -22.11 -17.67
C LEU A 228 -23.56 -22.86 -18.99
N ASP A 229 -24.74 -23.07 -19.54
CA ASP A 229 -24.86 -23.48 -20.92
C ASP A 229 -24.43 -22.33 -21.86
N PRO A 230 -24.16 -22.60 -23.14
CA PRO A 230 -23.68 -21.58 -24.08
C PRO A 230 -24.61 -20.35 -24.21
N ALA A 231 -25.93 -20.53 -24.11
CA ALA A 231 -26.88 -19.44 -24.23
C ALA A 231 -26.86 -18.57 -22.96
N ALA A 232 -26.87 -19.19 -21.78
CA ALA A 232 -26.74 -18.48 -20.49
C ALA A 232 -25.40 -17.75 -20.39
N PHE A 233 -24.30 -18.36 -20.84
CA PHE A 233 -23.00 -17.70 -20.88
C PHE A 233 -22.97 -16.53 -21.86
N ALA A 234 -23.55 -16.64 -23.04
CA ALA A 234 -23.64 -15.53 -23.99
C ALA A 234 -24.46 -14.36 -23.40
N ALA A 235 -25.60 -14.66 -22.76
CA ALA A 235 -26.42 -13.64 -22.07
C ALA A 235 -25.65 -12.95 -20.95
N PHE A 236 -24.94 -13.69 -20.13
CA PHE A 236 -24.06 -13.14 -19.07
C PHE A 236 -22.98 -12.21 -19.66
N SER A 237 -22.30 -12.65 -20.69
CA SER A 237 -21.18 -11.92 -21.31
C SER A 237 -21.61 -10.60 -21.99
N LEU A 238 -22.90 -10.47 -22.38
CA LEU A 238 -23.46 -9.22 -22.88
C LEU A 238 -23.70 -8.18 -21.80
N GLN A 239 -23.84 -8.61 -20.54
CA GLN A 239 -24.18 -7.75 -19.41
C GLN A 239 -23.00 -7.45 -18.50
N HIS A 240 -21.91 -8.23 -18.61
CA HIS A 240 -20.74 -8.13 -17.72
C HIS A 240 -19.47 -7.90 -18.54
N PRO A 241 -18.49 -7.17 -17.97
CA PRO A 241 -17.24 -6.88 -18.68
C PRO A 241 -16.36 -8.13 -18.84
N LEU A 242 -15.30 -7.95 -19.62
CA LEU A 242 -14.34 -8.99 -19.96
C LEU A 242 -13.83 -9.72 -18.70
N GLY A 243 -13.85 -11.05 -18.71
CA GLY A 243 -13.29 -11.88 -17.64
C GLY A 243 -14.10 -11.97 -16.35
N ALA A 244 -15.22 -11.25 -16.24
CA ALA A 244 -16.09 -11.33 -15.07
C ALA A 244 -16.47 -12.77 -14.73
N ALA A 245 -16.50 -13.08 -13.44
CA ALA A 245 -16.99 -14.34 -12.91
C ALA A 245 -18.48 -14.22 -12.54
N TRP A 246 -19.15 -15.36 -12.40
CA TRP A 246 -20.59 -15.42 -12.16
C TRP A 246 -20.92 -16.17 -10.86
N GLY A 247 -22.23 -16.37 -10.58
CA GLY A 247 -22.68 -17.07 -9.38
C GLY A 247 -22.34 -16.32 -8.11
N SER A 248 -21.65 -16.96 -7.17
CA SER A 248 -21.22 -16.35 -5.91
C SER A 248 -20.13 -15.29 -6.08
N GLU A 249 -19.52 -15.20 -7.26
CA GLU A 249 -18.46 -14.22 -7.59
C GLU A 249 -18.97 -13.07 -8.47
N THR A 250 -20.27 -12.96 -8.72
CA THR A 250 -20.84 -11.84 -9.46
C THR A 250 -20.54 -10.51 -8.75
N ASP A 251 -20.06 -9.51 -9.52
CA ASP A 251 -19.65 -8.18 -9.03
C ASP A 251 -18.53 -8.22 -7.96
N ARG A 252 -17.63 -9.19 -8.09
CA ARG A 252 -16.50 -9.41 -7.20
C ARG A 252 -15.18 -9.56 -7.94
N ALA A 253 -14.08 -9.44 -7.22
CA ALA A 253 -12.73 -9.38 -7.77
C ALA A 253 -12.58 -8.22 -8.76
N ASP A 254 -13.19 -7.10 -8.41
CA ASP A 254 -13.41 -5.95 -9.28
C ASP A 254 -13.01 -4.64 -8.60
N VAL A 255 -12.73 -3.65 -9.42
CA VAL A 255 -12.81 -2.24 -9.02
C VAL A 255 -14.04 -1.64 -9.67
N LEU A 256 -14.89 -1.03 -8.86
CA LEU A 256 -16.12 -0.36 -9.30
C LEU A 256 -15.87 1.14 -9.43
N VAL A 257 -16.61 1.80 -10.32
CA VAL A 257 -16.61 3.25 -10.46
C VAL A 257 -18.03 3.79 -10.39
N PHE A 258 -18.21 4.93 -9.71
CA PHE A 258 -19.46 5.64 -9.51
C PHE A 258 -19.24 7.14 -9.67
N ASP A 259 -20.32 7.89 -9.81
CA ASP A 259 -20.32 9.31 -9.47
C ASP A 259 -20.10 9.47 -7.95
N PRO A 260 -19.63 10.63 -7.47
CA PRO A 260 -19.36 10.81 -6.04
C PRO A 260 -20.59 10.63 -5.12
N ASP A 261 -21.80 10.77 -5.65
CA ASP A 261 -23.05 10.55 -4.94
C ASP A 261 -23.57 9.10 -5.01
N GLY A 262 -22.78 8.18 -5.59
CA GLY A 262 -23.10 6.76 -5.71
C GLY A 262 -23.93 6.37 -6.92
N ARG A 263 -24.29 7.33 -7.79
CA ARG A 263 -25.02 7.05 -9.04
C ARG A 263 -24.09 6.52 -10.13
N ASN A 264 -24.69 6.03 -11.23
CA ASN A 264 -24.00 5.58 -12.44
C ASN A 264 -22.92 4.54 -12.20
N GLY A 265 -23.17 3.63 -11.24
CA GLY A 265 -22.25 2.55 -10.87
C GLY A 265 -22.02 1.56 -12.00
N ARG A 266 -20.75 1.21 -12.25
CA ARG A 266 -20.35 0.13 -13.15
C ARG A 266 -19.04 -0.51 -12.70
N ILE A 267 -18.75 -1.68 -13.23
CA ILE A 267 -17.42 -2.28 -13.07
C ILE A 267 -16.41 -1.47 -13.91
N PHE A 268 -15.31 -1.08 -13.29
CA PHE A 268 -14.21 -0.36 -13.93
C PHE A 268 -13.15 -1.35 -14.47
N ALA A 269 -12.77 -2.36 -13.68
CA ALA A 269 -11.84 -3.41 -14.06
C ALA A 269 -12.19 -4.71 -13.34
N THR A 270 -11.86 -5.85 -13.98
CA THR A 270 -12.19 -7.19 -13.50
C THR A 270 -10.94 -8.04 -13.26
N GLY A 271 -11.13 -9.16 -12.58
CA GLY A 271 -10.09 -10.19 -12.42
C GLY A 271 -8.97 -9.78 -11.47
N ILE A 272 -9.21 -8.80 -10.59
CA ILE A 272 -8.32 -8.37 -9.52
C ILE A 272 -8.77 -9.08 -8.25
N ARG A 273 -8.21 -10.27 -7.95
CA ARG A 273 -8.70 -11.15 -6.89
C ARG A 273 -9.07 -10.43 -5.60
N ASN A 274 -8.16 -9.65 -5.05
CA ASN A 274 -8.38 -8.86 -3.84
C ASN A 274 -7.60 -7.55 -3.90
N CYS A 275 -8.16 -6.56 -4.56
CA CYS A 275 -7.69 -5.18 -4.50
C CYS A 275 -8.00 -4.61 -3.12
N VAL A 276 -7.00 -4.43 -2.27
CA VAL A 276 -7.21 -3.99 -0.87
C VAL A 276 -7.02 -2.49 -0.72
N GLY A 277 -5.91 -1.94 -1.19
CA GLY A 277 -5.63 -0.52 -1.11
C GLY A 277 -5.72 0.17 -2.47
N LEU A 278 -6.37 1.31 -2.51
CA LEU A 278 -6.47 2.19 -3.67
C LEU A 278 -5.72 3.51 -3.43
N ALA A 279 -5.12 4.03 -4.49
CA ALA A 279 -4.57 5.39 -4.50
C ALA A 279 -4.69 5.99 -5.90
N VAL A 280 -4.76 7.33 -5.98
CA VAL A 280 -4.70 8.05 -7.26
C VAL A 280 -3.44 8.90 -7.23
N ASP A 281 -2.62 8.80 -8.28
CA ASP A 281 -1.38 9.56 -8.37
C ASP A 281 -1.60 10.97 -8.99
N ALA A 282 -0.54 11.77 -9.03
CA ALA A 282 -0.59 13.13 -9.56
C ALA A 282 -0.92 13.22 -11.07
N LYS A 283 -0.82 12.08 -11.80
CA LYS A 283 -1.22 11.98 -13.21
C LYS A 283 -2.69 11.55 -13.36
N GLY A 284 -3.39 11.26 -12.25
CA GLY A 284 -4.76 10.76 -12.23
C GLY A 284 -4.86 9.25 -12.46
N GLU A 285 -3.73 8.50 -12.45
CA GLU A 285 -3.74 7.04 -12.59
C GLU A 285 -4.23 6.40 -11.28
N LEU A 286 -5.17 5.49 -11.41
CA LEU A 286 -5.67 4.69 -10.29
C LEU A 286 -4.76 3.49 -10.05
N TRP A 287 -4.27 3.34 -8.82
CA TRP A 287 -3.42 2.24 -8.38
C TRP A 287 -4.13 1.32 -7.41
N CYS A 288 -3.79 0.03 -7.46
CA CYS A 288 -4.28 -1.00 -6.56
C CYS A 288 -3.15 -1.89 -6.06
N SER A 289 -3.19 -2.25 -4.76
CA SER A 289 -2.44 -3.36 -4.19
C SER A 289 -3.30 -4.61 -4.16
N THR A 290 -2.78 -5.72 -4.68
CA THR A 290 -3.56 -6.94 -4.88
C THR A 290 -2.92 -8.14 -4.20
N ASN A 291 -3.76 -8.90 -3.50
CA ASN A 291 -3.40 -10.21 -2.95
C ASN A 291 -3.91 -11.30 -3.89
N GLU A 292 -3.00 -12.05 -4.45
CA GLU A 292 -3.30 -13.16 -5.34
C GLU A 292 -3.73 -14.44 -4.61
N ARG A 293 -4.11 -15.46 -5.39
CA ARG A 293 -4.64 -16.72 -4.88
C ARG A 293 -3.61 -17.54 -4.09
N ASP A 294 -4.10 -18.35 -3.18
CA ASP A 294 -3.30 -19.27 -2.36
C ASP A 294 -3.26 -20.69 -2.94
N ALA A 295 -2.37 -21.53 -2.39
CA ALA A 295 -2.34 -22.98 -2.55
C ALA A 295 -1.90 -23.49 -3.93
N ILE A 296 -0.90 -22.84 -4.56
CA ILE A 296 -0.17 -23.36 -5.74
C ILE A 296 1.35 -23.22 -5.62
N GLY A 297 1.87 -22.99 -4.44
CA GLY A 297 3.30 -22.93 -4.16
C GLY A 297 3.68 -21.70 -3.35
N ASP A 298 4.88 -21.70 -2.77
CA ASP A 298 5.40 -20.60 -1.95
C ASP A 298 5.65 -19.30 -2.71
N ASP A 299 6.09 -19.42 -3.98
CA ASP A 299 6.54 -18.30 -4.80
C ASP A 299 5.62 -17.99 -5.98
N VAL A 300 4.39 -18.56 -5.97
CA VAL A 300 3.41 -18.42 -7.07
C VAL A 300 1.97 -18.43 -6.59
N PRO A 301 1.10 -17.55 -7.12
CA PRO A 301 1.42 -16.41 -7.97
C PRO A 301 2.01 -15.26 -7.12
N PRO A 302 2.82 -14.39 -7.69
CA PRO A 302 3.19 -13.13 -7.06
C PRO A 302 1.97 -12.28 -6.72
N ASP A 303 1.97 -11.64 -5.54
CA ASP A 303 1.14 -10.47 -5.30
C ASP A 303 1.60 -9.33 -6.21
N TYR A 304 0.82 -8.26 -6.34
CA TYR A 304 1.22 -7.17 -7.22
C TYR A 304 0.66 -5.80 -6.82
N ILE A 305 1.29 -4.76 -7.34
CA ILE A 305 0.78 -3.39 -7.36
C ILE A 305 0.71 -2.95 -8.82
N THR A 306 -0.45 -2.39 -9.21
CA THR A 306 -0.68 -2.05 -10.61
C THR A 306 -1.57 -0.83 -10.76
N ARG A 307 -1.42 -0.15 -11.90
CA ARG A 307 -2.42 0.81 -12.38
C ARG A 307 -3.65 0.06 -12.83
N VAL A 308 -4.80 0.48 -12.33
CA VAL A 308 -6.09 -0.10 -12.71
C VAL A 308 -6.64 0.67 -13.91
N ARG A 309 -6.84 -0.01 -15.03
CA ARG A 309 -7.28 0.59 -16.29
C ARG A 309 -8.72 0.25 -16.60
N ASP A 310 -9.47 1.22 -17.12
CA ASP A 310 -10.88 1.03 -17.50
C ASP A 310 -11.03 -0.10 -18.54
N GLY A 311 -11.93 -1.04 -18.26
CA GLY A 311 -12.20 -2.21 -19.10
C GLY A 311 -11.12 -3.30 -19.06
N ALA A 312 -10.05 -3.16 -18.27
CA ALA A 312 -8.99 -4.16 -18.18
C ALA A 312 -9.42 -5.40 -17.37
N PHE A 313 -8.83 -6.54 -17.74
CA PHE A 313 -8.97 -7.81 -17.05
C PHE A 313 -7.61 -8.31 -16.57
N TYR A 314 -7.48 -8.61 -15.26
CA TYR A 314 -6.20 -8.95 -14.61
C TYR A 314 -6.01 -10.46 -14.36
N GLY A 315 -6.97 -11.30 -14.75
CA GLY A 315 -6.81 -12.75 -14.85
C GLY A 315 -7.70 -13.57 -13.93
N TRP A 316 -7.83 -13.23 -12.66
CA TRP A 316 -8.61 -14.03 -11.70
C TRP A 316 -10.09 -14.22 -12.15
N PRO A 317 -10.70 -15.37 -12.00
CA PRO A 317 -10.17 -16.63 -11.45
C PRO A 317 -9.51 -17.53 -12.51
N TRP A 318 -9.52 -17.15 -13.79
CA TRP A 318 -9.19 -17.99 -14.93
C TRP A 318 -7.69 -18.10 -15.19
N TYR A 319 -6.99 -16.99 -14.96
CA TYR A 319 -5.57 -16.81 -15.21
C TYR A 319 -4.92 -16.04 -14.06
N TYR A 320 -3.58 -16.04 -14.00
CA TYR A 320 -2.78 -15.18 -13.12
C TYR A 320 -1.52 -14.70 -13.88
N ILE A 321 -1.12 -13.47 -13.63
CA ILE A 321 0.09 -12.83 -14.21
C ILE A 321 0.26 -13.16 -15.71
N GLY A 322 -0.61 -12.61 -16.54
CA GLY A 322 -0.64 -12.87 -17.96
C GLY A 322 -1.31 -14.21 -18.33
N ALA A 323 -0.77 -14.93 -19.28
CA ALA A 323 -1.37 -16.13 -19.87
C ALA A 323 -1.20 -17.42 -19.03
N ASN A 324 -0.86 -17.32 -17.73
CA ASN A 324 -0.75 -18.48 -16.86
C ASN A 324 -2.15 -18.93 -16.41
N GLU A 325 -2.61 -20.04 -16.96
CA GLU A 325 -3.95 -20.58 -16.68
C GLU A 325 -4.03 -21.15 -15.26
N ASP A 326 -5.08 -20.77 -14.51
CA ASP A 326 -5.30 -21.35 -13.19
C ASP A 326 -5.55 -22.87 -13.29
N PRO A 327 -4.80 -23.70 -12.53
CA PRO A 327 -4.92 -25.16 -12.63
C PRO A 327 -6.33 -25.71 -12.34
N ARG A 328 -7.15 -24.96 -11.56
CA ARG A 328 -8.53 -25.39 -11.20
C ARG A 328 -9.55 -25.07 -12.28
N HIS A 329 -9.24 -24.12 -13.15
CA HIS A 329 -10.12 -23.67 -14.23
C HIS A 329 -9.56 -23.97 -15.63
N ARG A 330 -8.63 -24.93 -15.69
CA ARG A 330 -7.95 -25.28 -16.94
C ARG A 330 -8.94 -25.58 -18.06
N GLY A 331 -8.78 -24.92 -19.19
CA GLY A 331 -9.63 -25.06 -20.38
C GLY A 331 -10.97 -24.34 -20.32
N ALA A 332 -11.33 -23.74 -19.16
CA ALA A 332 -12.67 -23.15 -18.99
C ALA A 332 -12.87 -21.85 -19.79
N ARG A 333 -11.83 -21.01 -19.93
CA ARG A 333 -11.93 -19.69 -20.58
C ARG A 333 -10.72 -19.41 -21.47
N THR A 334 -10.48 -20.32 -22.43
CA THR A 334 -9.37 -20.17 -23.39
C THR A 334 -9.45 -18.91 -24.25
N ASP A 335 -10.66 -18.36 -24.41
CA ASP A 335 -10.93 -17.09 -25.08
C ASP A 335 -10.30 -15.86 -24.41
N LEU A 336 -9.88 -15.99 -23.14
CA LEU A 336 -9.27 -14.90 -22.35
C LEU A 336 -7.74 -14.91 -22.33
N LYS A 337 -7.09 -15.96 -22.81
CA LYS A 337 -5.65 -16.18 -22.66
C LYS A 337 -4.79 -14.98 -23.04
N ASP A 338 -5.08 -14.34 -24.16
CA ASP A 338 -4.31 -13.23 -24.70
C ASP A 338 -4.90 -11.85 -24.33
N LYS A 339 -5.87 -11.84 -23.40
CA LYS A 339 -6.57 -10.62 -22.95
C LYS A 339 -6.25 -10.22 -21.52
N VAL A 340 -5.40 -10.99 -20.85
CA VAL A 340 -5.01 -10.73 -19.46
C VAL A 340 -3.99 -9.59 -19.42
N THR A 341 -4.30 -8.54 -18.66
CA THR A 341 -3.38 -7.45 -18.38
C THR A 341 -2.31 -7.92 -17.39
N ILE A 342 -1.04 -7.77 -17.76
CA ILE A 342 0.08 -8.04 -16.84
C ILE A 342 0.21 -6.86 -15.90
N PRO A 343 0.28 -7.08 -14.57
CA PRO A 343 0.47 -6.03 -13.57
C PRO A 343 1.82 -5.30 -13.71
N ASP A 344 1.87 -4.03 -13.29
CA ASP A 344 3.06 -3.18 -13.41
C ASP A 344 4.23 -3.64 -12.53
N VAL A 345 3.97 -4.08 -11.29
CA VAL A 345 5.01 -4.44 -10.31
C VAL A 345 4.60 -5.72 -9.57
N LEU A 346 5.34 -6.79 -9.83
CA LEU A 346 5.15 -8.07 -9.15
C LEU A 346 5.90 -8.07 -7.81
N LEU A 347 5.26 -8.60 -6.77
CA LEU A 347 5.77 -8.68 -5.41
C LEU A 347 6.04 -10.14 -5.01
N GLN A 348 6.71 -10.34 -3.88
CA GLN A 348 6.82 -11.68 -3.31
C GLN A 348 5.40 -12.26 -3.11
N ALA A 349 5.22 -13.50 -3.53
CA ALA A 349 3.94 -14.21 -3.39
C ALA A 349 3.49 -14.25 -1.93
N HIS A 350 2.19 -14.09 -1.68
CA HIS A 350 1.56 -14.15 -0.36
C HIS A 350 2.04 -13.07 0.62
N SER A 351 2.73 -12.02 0.16
CA SER A 351 3.19 -10.92 1.03
C SER A 351 2.05 -10.08 1.61
N ALA A 352 0.87 -10.17 1.01
CA ALA A 352 -0.37 -9.53 1.43
C ALA A 352 -0.24 -8.01 1.55
N SER A 353 0.06 -7.33 0.44
CA SER A 353 0.04 -5.87 0.38
C SER A 353 -1.38 -5.35 0.56
N LEU A 354 -1.58 -4.41 1.49
CA LEU A 354 -2.87 -3.86 1.87
C LEU A 354 -2.96 -2.36 1.49
N GLY A 355 -2.90 -1.45 2.46
CA GLY A 355 -2.98 -0.02 2.20
C GLY A 355 -1.80 0.51 1.38
N ILE A 356 -2.07 1.43 0.47
CA ILE A 356 -1.06 2.12 -0.33
C ILE A 356 -1.23 3.64 -0.27
N ALA A 357 -0.13 4.36 -0.47
CA ALA A 357 -0.14 5.82 -0.59
C ALA A 357 0.93 6.28 -1.59
N VAL A 358 0.57 7.25 -2.42
CA VAL A 358 1.54 7.97 -3.27
C VAL A 358 2.27 8.98 -2.40
N TYR A 359 3.59 9.03 -2.49
CA TYR A 359 4.38 10.01 -1.77
C TYR A 359 4.51 11.31 -2.58
N ASP A 360 3.72 12.29 -2.25
CA ASP A 360 3.71 13.64 -2.80
C ASP A 360 4.32 14.69 -1.87
N GLY A 361 4.77 14.26 -0.67
CA GLY A 361 5.37 15.10 0.35
C GLY A 361 6.72 15.70 -0.06
N GLN A 362 7.11 16.78 0.65
CA GLN A 362 8.37 17.49 0.40
C GLN A 362 9.47 17.13 1.42
N GLN A 363 9.16 16.40 2.48
CA GLN A 363 10.09 16.10 3.56
C GLN A 363 11.17 15.08 3.15
N PHE A 364 10.78 14.02 2.40
CA PHE A 364 11.71 13.00 1.95
C PHE A 364 12.54 13.48 0.75
N PRO A 365 13.74 12.90 0.54
CA PRO A 365 14.57 13.19 -0.63
C PRO A 365 13.80 13.07 -1.95
N ALA A 366 14.21 13.84 -2.95
CA ALA A 366 13.51 13.94 -4.24
C ALA A 366 13.25 12.58 -4.92
N GLN A 367 14.14 11.62 -4.73
CA GLN A 367 14.03 10.26 -5.28
C GLN A 367 12.82 9.46 -4.78
N TYR A 368 12.19 9.88 -3.68
CA TYR A 368 10.99 9.24 -3.12
C TYR A 368 9.69 9.83 -3.67
N ARG A 369 9.74 11.03 -4.26
CA ARG A 369 8.54 11.72 -4.75
C ARG A 369 7.95 10.98 -5.94
N GLY A 370 6.63 10.82 -5.94
CA GLY A 370 5.89 10.06 -6.93
C GLY A 370 5.98 8.54 -6.76
N SER A 371 6.80 8.02 -5.83
CA SER A 371 6.81 6.59 -5.49
C SER A 371 5.55 6.21 -4.70
N LEU A 372 5.13 4.94 -4.79
CA LEU A 372 4.09 4.41 -3.91
C LEU A 372 4.74 3.70 -2.71
N PHE A 373 4.15 3.89 -1.54
CA PHE A 373 4.43 3.09 -0.36
C PHE A 373 3.29 2.11 -0.14
N ALA A 374 3.61 0.85 0.20
CA ALA A 374 2.63 -0.20 0.43
C ALA A 374 2.94 -0.97 1.72
N ALA A 375 1.94 -1.09 2.58
CA ALA A 375 2.02 -1.86 3.81
C ALA A 375 1.74 -3.35 3.52
N GLN A 376 2.71 -4.22 3.78
CA GLN A 376 2.59 -5.66 3.61
C GLN A 376 2.27 -6.32 4.95
N HIS A 377 1.11 -6.97 5.03
CA HIS A 377 0.61 -7.62 6.24
C HIS A 377 1.37 -8.91 6.60
N GLY A 378 1.93 -9.56 5.59
CA GLY A 378 2.74 -10.76 5.73
C GLY A 378 1.99 -12.06 5.49
N SER A 379 2.74 -13.06 5.03
CA SER A 379 2.24 -14.32 4.53
C SER A 379 1.67 -15.24 5.63
N TRP A 380 0.69 -16.06 5.23
CA TRP A 380 0.20 -17.22 5.98
C TRP A 380 0.26 -18.51 5.14
N ASN A 381 0.21 -18.39 3.81
CA ASN A 381 0.25 -19.52 2.88
C ASN A 381 1.65 -19.64 2.24
N ARG A 382 2.66 -19.77 3.09
CA ARG A 382 4.06 -19.87 2.67
C ARG A 382 4.88 -20.61 3.75
N SER A 383 5.80 -21.48 3.35
CA SER A 383 6.66 -22.23 4.29
C SER A 383 7.59 -21.32 5.08
N LYS A 384 8.15 -20.29 4.42
CA LYS A 384 8.97 -19.23 4.99
C LYS A 384 8.27 -17.88 4.83
N ARG A 385 8.26 -17.07 5.87
CA ARG A 385 7.54 -15.78 5.83
C ARG A 385 8.09 -14.82 4.79
N ALA A 386 7.17 -14.10 4.15
CA ALA A 386 7.44 -12.92 3.35
C ALA A 386 6.47 -11.80 3.76
N GLY A 387 6.81 -10.56 3.49
CA GLY A 387 6.01 -9.41 3.92
C GLY A 387 6.22 -9.08 5.41
N SER A 388 5.19 -8.54 6.08
CA SER A 388 5.27 -7.86 7.38
C SER A 388 6.32 -6.75 7.36
N LYS A 389 6.16 -5.83 6.40
CA LYS A 389 7.07 -4.70 6.16
C LYS A 389 6.36 -3.58 5.40
N LEU A 390 6.95 -2.41 5.36
CA LEU A 390 6.58 -1.36 4.42
C LEU A 390 7.54 -1.43 3.24
N ILE A 391 7.00 -1.43 2.03
CA ILE A 391 7.79 -1.35 0.80
C ILE A 391 7.56 -0.03 0.07
N ARG A 392 8.53 0.33 -0.76
CA ARG A 392 8.43 1.41 -1.73
C ARG A 392 8.43 0.81 -3.14
N VAL A 393 7.42 1.12 -3.94
CA VAL A 393 7.40 0.86 -5.39
C VAL A 393 8.13 1.99 -6.08
N ILE A 394 9.14 1.64 -6.89
CA ILE A 394 9.99 2.63 -7.55
C ILE A 394 9.32 3.09 -8.85
N ILE A 395 9.00 4.37 -8.88
CA ILE A 395 8.42 5.04 -10.06
C ILE A 395 9.40 6.12 -10.52
N LYS A 396 9.81 6.06 -11.79
CA LYS A 396 10.69 7.06 -12.42
C LYS A 396 9.90 7.80 -13.51
N ASP A 397 9.85 9.12 -13.41
CA ASP A 397 9.15 9.99 -14.37
C ASP A 397 7.67 9.60 -14.57
N GLY A 398 7.05 9.07 -13.50
CA GLY A 398 5.67 8.57 -13.49
C GLY A 398 5.48 7.25 -14.25
N VAL A 399 6.57 6.47 -14.45
CA VAL A 399 6.54 5.12 -15.02
C VAL A 399 7.05 4.14 -13.97
N PRO A 400 6.28 3.08 -13.63
CA PRO A 400 6.75 2.03 -12.74
C PRO A 400 7.92 1.27 -13.39
N THR A 401 8.98 1.02 -12.60
CA THR A 401 10.18 0.32 -13.09
C THR A 401 10.06 -1.19 -13.03
N GLY A 402 9.01 -1.73 -12.40
CA GLY A 402 8.89 -3.14 -12.02
C GLY A 402 9.59 -3.49 -10.71
N GLU A 403 10.31 -2.54 -10.14
CA GLU A 403 11.13 -2.72 -8.93
C GLU A 403 10.39 -2.23 -7.68
N PHE A 404 10.66 -2.88 -6.55
CA PHE A 404 10.26 -2.42 -5.22
C PHE A 404 11.39 -2.56 -4.21
N GLU A 405 11.40 -1.69 -3.22
CA GLU A 405 12.42 -1.56 -2.18
C GLU A 405 11.82 -1.87 -0.81
N ASP A 406 12.50 -2.66 0.02
CA ASP A 406 12.17 -2.77 1.44
C ASP A 406 12.44 -1.43 2.12
N PHE A 407 11.42 -0.83 2.74
CA PHE A 407 11.55 0.50 3.34
C PHE A 407 11.53 0.46 4.87
N ALA A 408 10.54 -0.18 5.49
CA ALA A 408 10.56 -0.42 6.95
C ALA A 408 10.37 -1.90 7.23
N THR A 409 11.32 -2.49 7.96
CA THR A 409 11.42 -3.93 8.23
C THR A 409 11.53 -4.22 9.72
N GLY A 410 11.71 -5.49 10.12
CA GLY A 410 11.98 -5.87 11.51
C GLY A 410 10.75 -6.24 12.33
N PHE A 411 9.58 -6.44 11.70
CA PHE A 411 8.35 -6.89 12.38
C PHE A 411 8.32 -8.40 12.63
N VAL A 412 9.04 -9.18 11.81
CA VAL A 412 9.10 -10.65 11.91
C VAL A 412 10.16 -11.07 12.92
N VAL A 413 9.82 -12.03 13.79
CA VAL A 413 10.71 -12.58 14.83
C VAL A 413 11.23 -13.96 14.44
N SER A 414 10.40 -14.77 13.79
CA SER A 414 10.73 -16.13 13.35
C SER A 414 9.84 -16.56 12.18
N ASP A 415 10.09 -17.75 11.62
CA ASP A 415 9.22 -18.29 10.57
C ASP A 415 7.75 -18.43 11.00
N THR A 416 7.46 -18.45 12.29
CA THR A 416 6.10 -18.66 12.83
C THR A 416 5.59 -17.48 13.64
N SER A 417 6.37 -16.41 13.84
CA SER A 417 5.96 -15.31 14.72
C SER A 417 6.39 -13.94 14.22
N ALA A 418 5.55 -12.94 14.53
CA ALA A 418 5.81 -11.51 14.30
C ALA A 418 5.24 -10.71 15.49
N TRP A 419 5.80 -9.51 15.73
CA TRP A 419 5.25 -8.59 16.73
C TRP A 419 4.37 -7.50 16.11
N GLY A 420 4.40 -7.33 14.79
CA GLY A 420 3.59 -6.34 14.10
C GLY A 420 3.25 -6.79 12.68
N ARG A 421 2.09 -6.35 12.19
CA ARG A 421 1.57 -6.64 10.86
C ARG A 421 1.07 -5.33 10.22
N PRO A 422 1.88 -4.69 9.36
CA PRO A 422 1.51 -3.45 8.69
C PRO A 422 0.23 -3.55 7.85
N VAL A 423 -0.63 -2.52 7.91
CA VAL A 423 -1.92 -2.49 7.20
C VAL A 423 -2.11 -1.23 6.39
N GLY A 424 -2.10 -0.07 7.01
CA GLY A 424 -2.37 1.22 6.37
C GLY A 424 -1.13 2.09 6.31
N VAL A 425 -1.01 2.86 5.24
CA VAL A 425 0.02 3.89 5.10
C VAL A 425 -0.61 5.17 4.56
N THR A 426 -0.16 6.33 5.06
CA THR A 426 -0.61 7.63 4.57
C THR A 426 0.49 8.67 4.66
N VAL A 427 0.46 9.66 3.79
CA VAL A 427 1.35 10.83 3.79
C VAL A 427 0.63 11.97 4.49
N ALA A 428 1.25 12.58 5.49
CA ALA A 428 0.71 13.76 6.15
C ALA A 428 1.15 15.05 5.43
N PRO A 429 0.46 16.18 5.66
CA PRO A 429 0.78 17.46 5.02
C PRO A 429 2.21 17.97 5.30
N ASP A 430 2.82 17.57 6.41
CA ASP A 430 4.22 17.86 6.74
C ASP A 430 5.22 16.96 5.97
N GLY A 431 4.73 16.03 5.15
CA GLY A 431 5.53 15.10 4.38
C GLY A 431 5.99 13.86 5.15
N SER A 432 5.63 13.70 6.42
CA SER A 432 5.89 12.45 7.16
C SER A 432 4.96 11.32 6.69
N LEU A 433 5.43 10.07 6.79
CA LEU A 433 4.61 8.88 6.60
C LEU A 433 4.09 8.37 7.95
N TYR A 434 2.85 7.93 7.95
CA TYR A 434 2.28 7.15 9.06
C TYR A 434 1.98 5.73 8.58
N LEU A 435 2.26 4.76 9.44
CA LEU A 435 2.10 3.33 9.19
C LEU A 435 1.32 2.71 10.34
N SER A 436 0.13 2.18 10.08
CA SER A 436 -0.62 1.37 11.06
C SER A 436 -0.21 -0.09 11.00
N GLU A 437 -0.27 -0.77 12.12
CA GLU A 437 -0.19 -2.22 12.22
C GLU A 437 -1.22 -2.74 13.24
N ASP A 438 -1.94 -3.79 12.86
CA ASP A 438 -3.12 -4.26 13.60
C ASP A 438 -2.79 -5.24 14.73
N ALA A 439 -1.68 -5.96 14.63
CA ALA A 439 -1.33 -7.00 15.59
C ALA A 439 -0.96 -6.47 16.99
N GLY A 440 -0.26 -5.36 17.05
CA GLY A 440 0.11 -4.67 18.30
C GLY A 440 -0.73 -3.44 18.59
N GLY A 441 -1.66 -3.07 17.70
CA GLY A 441 -2.53 -1.90 17.88
C GLY A 441 -1.77 -0.58 17.87
N THR A 442 -0.78 -0.43 16.96
CA THR A 442 0.11 0.74 16.93
C THR A 442 0.08 1.49 15.60
N ILE A 443 0.43 2.79 15.69
CA ILE A 443 0.74 3.62 14.53
C ILE A 443 2.13 4.21 14.71
N TRP A 444 2.92 4.11 13.67
CA TRP A 444 4.29 4.60 13.56
C TRP A 444 4.37 5.83 12.67
N ARG A 445 5.19 6.82 13.06
CA ARG A 445 5.49 7.99 12.24
C ARG A 445 6.93 7.88 11.73
N ILE A 446 7.10 8.08 10.42
CA ILE A 446 8.40 8.05 9.74
C ILE A 446 8.68 9.44 9.20
N THR A 447 9.84 9.99 9.54
CA THR A 447 10.32 11.31 9.13
C THR A 447 11.71 11.20 8.50
N TYR A 448 12.11 12.22 7.76
CA TYR A 448 13.47 12.35 7.23
C TYR A 448 14.13 13.60 7.79
N ALA A 449 15.31 13.44 8.34
CA ALA A 449 16.13 14.56 8.83
C ALA A 449 17.55 14.39 8.29
N ALA A 450 17.88 15.14 7.25
CA ALA A 450 19.25 15.17 6.72
C ALA A 450 20.23 15.55 7.85
N GLY A 451 21.08 14.61 8.27
CA GLY A 451 22.14 14.85 9.26
C GLY A 451 22.00 14.19 10.63
N GLN A 452 20.89 13.56 10.96
CA GLN A 452 20.84 12.69 12.15
C GLN A 452 21.43 11.30 11.81
N ARG A 453 22.64 11.03 12.31
CA ARG A 453 23.17 9.66 12.38
C ARG A 453 22.44 8.95 13.52
N ASN A 454 21.75 7.86 13.22
CA ASN A 454 21.12 6.97 14.23
C ASN A 454 22.18 6.25 15.06
#